data_34078968f8492a8cbb39b9d71bb90b8e
#
_entry.id   34078968f8492a8cbb39b9d71bb90b8e
#
_cell.length_a   1.000
_cell.length_b   1.000
_cell.length_c   1.000
_cell.angle_alpha   90.00
_cell.angle_beta   90.00
_cell.angle_gamma   90.00
#
_symmetry.space_group_name_H-M   'P 1'
#
loop_
_entity.id
_entity.type
_entity.pdbx_description
1 polymer ?
#
loop_
_entity_poly.entity_id
_entity_poly.type
_entity_poly.pdbx_seq_one_letter_code
_entity_poly.pdbx_strand_id
1 'polypeptide(L)'
;LFFNAKLCFGNLSDSKISLMVMDTLNAIGLSEAKNLKVGIPLEKTISGGQRKRLNIALELIREPSVMFVDELTSGLSSRDSENIMDLLKELALKGKLIFVVIHQPSSDIFKMFDTLLILDQGGFPIYNGNPVDAVVYFKKLVSHVNAEESECHSCGNVNPEQIFNIIESKVVDEYGNLTGNRKVSPKEWNNNYKELIDNTELPATVKENIPESEFKVPSIWKQFMVFFKRDVLSKLTNTQYLLINSIEAPALAAILAFFMKYFNNTEIGEEYVFRYSENIPQYLFISVIVALFIGLTVSAEEIIGNRKILKREEFLNLSRG
;
A
#
# COMPACT_ATOMS: atom_id res chain seq x y z
N LEU A 1 -9.37 -0.83 9.26
CA LEU A 1 -9.80 -2.23 9.11
C LEU A 1 -11.32 -2.38 9.20
N PHE A 2 -11.98 -1.92 10.28
CA PHE A 2 -13.43 -2.11 10.50
C PHE A 2 -14.30 -1.63 9.31
N PHE A 3 -14.10 -0.41 8.85
CA PHE A 3 -14.85 0.13 7.70
C PHE A 3 -14.53 -0.60 6.39
N ASN A 4 -13.28 -1.06 6.21
CA ASN A 4 -12.90 -1.87 5.06
C ASN A 4 -13.64 -3.22 5.08
N ALA A 5 -13.67 -3.90 6.22
CA ALA A 5 -14.43 -5.14 6.39
C ALA A 5 -15.94 -4.94 6.13
N LYS A 6 -16.52 -3.83 6.60
CA LYS A 6 -17.92 -3.49 6.30
C LYS A 6 -18.23 -3.32 4.81
N LEU A 7 -17.27 -2.83 4.04
CA LEU A 7 -17.38 -2.69 2.59
C LEU A 7 -17.18 -4.02 1.84
N CYS A 8 -16.54 -4.99 2.48
CA CYS A 8 -16.34 -6.33 1.92
C CYS A 8 -17.48 -7.30 2.27
N PHE A 9 -18.05 -7.18 3.47
CA PHE A 9 -19.01 -8.11 4.03
C PHE A 9 -20.32 -7.41 4.42
N GLY A 10 -21.10 -7.01 3.41
CA GLY A 10 -22.35 -6.26 3.60
C GLY A 10 -23.47 -7.03 4.32
N ASN A 11 -23.31 -8.33 4.51
CA ASN A 11 -24.25 -9.25 5.15
C ASN A 11 -23.91 -9.56 6.63
N LEU A 12 -22.68 -9.21 7.08
CA LEU A 12 -22.27 -9.49 8.45
C LEU A 12 -22.70 -8.39 9.43
N SER A 13 -22.94 -8.76 10.68
CA SER A 13 -23.23 -7.82 11.78
C SER A 13 -21.96 -7.10 12.23
N ASP A 14 -22.14 -5.91 12.83
CA ASP A 14 -21.02 -5.10 13.34
C ASP A 14 -20.20 -5.85 14.42
N SER A 15 -20.83 -6.70 15.22
CA SER A 15 -20.16 -7.53 16.22
C SER A 15 -19.27 -8.59 15.58
N LYS A 16 -19.75 -9.28 14.53
CA LYS A 16 -18.94 -10.23 13.78
C LYS A 16 -17.75 -9.56 13.10
N ILE A 17 -17.98 -8.42 12.46
CA ILE A 17 -16.91 -7.63 11.81
C ILE A 17 -15.88 -7.17 12.86
N SER A 18 -16.31 -6.73 14.04
CA SER A 18 -15.38 -6.33 15.10
C SER A 18 -14.52 -7.50 15.57
N LEU A 19 -15.09 -8.70 15.68
CA LEU A 19 -14.34 -9.91 16.02
C LEU A 19 -13.30 -10.23 14.95
N MET A 20 -13.69 -10.30 13.68
CA MET A 20 -12.76 -10.52 12.55
C MET A 20 -11.60 -9.51 12.53
N VAL A 21 -11.89 -8.23 12.80
CA VAL A 21 -10.87 -7.19 12.90
C VAL A 21 -9.91 -7.44 14.03
N MET A 22 -10.41 -7.84 15.20
CA MET A 22 -9.56 -8.15 16.36
C MET A 22 -8.72 -9.39 16.11
N ASP A 23 -9.26 -10.43 15.52
CA ASP A 23 -8.53 -11.66 15.18
C ASP A 23 -7.45 -11.37 14.15
N THR A 24 -7.74 -10.55 13.12
CA THR A 24 -6.76 -10.11 12.14
C THR A 24 -5.64 -9.30 12.80
N LEU A 25 -5.96 -8.33 13.68
CA LEU A 25 -4.95 -7.53 14.39
C LEU A 25 -4.07 -8.39 15.31
N ASN A 26 -4.65 -9.38 15.97
CA ASN A 26 -3.92 -10.35 16.80
C ASN A 26 -2.96 -11.17 15.95
N ALA A 27 -3.44 -11.71 14.82
CA ALA A 27 -2.64 -12.56 13.93
C ALA A 27 -1.39 -11.84 13.36
N ILE A 28 -1.47 -10.52 13.16
CA ILE A 28 -0.35 -9.70 12.62
C ILE A 28 0.42 -8.96 13.72
N GLY A 29 0.15 -9.23 15.01
CA GLY A 29 0.83 -8.60 16.13
C GLY A 29 0.64 -7.09 16.24
N LEU A 30 -0.56 -6.58 15.94
CA LEU A 30 -0.93 -5.16 16.04
C LEU A 30 -2.02 -4.87 17.09
N SER A 31 -2.30 -5.79 17.99
CA SER A 31 -3.33 -5.65 19.02
C SER A 31 -3.12 -4.44 19.93
N GLU A 32 -1.87 -4.18 20.33
CA GLU A 32 -1.53 -3.03 21.17
C GLU A 32 -1.68 -1.70 20.44
N ALA A 33 -1.48 -1.72 19.11
CA ALA A 33 -1.57 -0.52 18.27
C ALA A 33 -2.99 -0.19 17.80
N LYS A 34 -4.00 -0.99 18.17
CA LYS A 34 -5.39 -0.87 17.67
C LYS A 34 -6.03 0.50 17.81
N ASN A 35 -5.65 1.24 18.88
CA ASN A 35 -6.19 2.56 19.20
C ASN A 35 -5.27 3.71 18.76
N LEU A 36 -4.12 3.41 18.15
CA LEU A 36 -3.21 4.44 17.67
C LEU A 36 -3.71 5.00 16.33
N LYS A 37 -3.58 6.31 16.16
CA LYS A 37 -3.78 6.93 14.84
C LYS A 37 -2.66 6.46 13.91
N VAL A 38 -3.01 6.04 12.69
CA VAL A 38 -2.02 5.62 11.70
C VAL A 38 -1.13 6.78 11.27
N GLY A 39 -1.66 8.00 11.31
CA GLY A 39 -0.96 9.22 10.93
C GLY A 39 -0.62 9.28 9.44
N ILE A 40 0.00 10.38 9.03
CA ILE A 40 0.59 10.55 7.70
C ILE A 40 2.07 10.13 7.73
N PRO A 41 2.73 9.91 6.58
CA PRO A 41 4.15 9.52 6.54
C PRO A 41 5.11 10.45 7.28
N LEU A 42 4.74 11.73 7.45
CA LEU A 42 5.51 12.75 8.16
C LEU A 42 5.28 12.70 9.68
N GLU A 43 4.11 12.25 10.14
CA GLU A 43 3.76 12.07 11.56
C GLU A 43 3.81 10.57 11.89
N LYS A 44 4.97 10.09 12.32
CA LYS A 44 5.20 8.66 12.58
C LYS A 44 4.63 8.26 13.95
N THR A 45 3.33 8.01 14.01
CA THR A 45 2.67 7.45 15.21
C THR A 45 2.83 5.93 15.31
N ILE A 46 3.05 5.25 14.18
CA ILE A 46 3.34 3.82 14.11
C ILE A 46 4.63 3.59 13.31
N SER A 47 5.35 2.49 13.63
CA SER A 47 6.60 2.13 12.94
C SER A 47 6.36 1.76 11.47
N GLY A 48 7.42 1.79 10.66
CA GLY A 48 7.36 1.33 9.27
C GLY A 48 6.87 -0.11 9.13
N GLY A 49 7.37 -1.00 9.98
CA GLY A 49 6.94 -2.40 10.04
C GLY A 49 5.47 -2.56 10.44
N GLN A 50 5.00 -1.79 11.44
CA GLN A 50 3.59 -1.78 11.82
C GLN A 50 2.70 -1.30 10.68
N ARG A 51 3.12 -0.27 9.93
CA ARG A 51 2.38 0.23 8.77
C ARG A 51 2.30 -0.80 7.65
N LYS A 52 3.38 -1.51 7.35
CA LYS A 52 3.37 -2.59 6.36
C LYS A 52 2.52 -3.77 6.79
N ARG A 53 2.61 -4.22 8.04
CA ARG A 53 1.71 -5.23 8.61
C ARG A 53 0.24 -4.80 8.54
N LEU A 54 -0.07 -3.53 8.80
CA LEU A 54 -1.43 -3.01 8.65
C LEU A 54 -1.93 -3.07 7.20
N ASN A 55 -1.05 -2.84 6.21
CA ASN A 55 -1.41 -3.01 4.80
C ASN A 55 -1.72 -4.48 4.47
N ILE A 56 -0.94 -5.42 4.99
CA ILE A 56 -1.26 -6.86 4.87
C ILE A 56 -2.62 -7.17 5.51
N ALA A 57 -2.90 -6.63 6.71
CA ALA A 57 -4.17 -6.81 7.40
C ALA A 57 -5.38 -6.35 6.58
N LEU A 58 -5.22 -5.26 5.83
CA LEU A 58 -6.28 -4.75 4.98
C LEU A 58 -6.65 -5.70 3.82
N GLU A 59 -5.70 -6.51 3.38
CA GLU A 59 -5.97 -7.57 2.40
C GLU A 59 -6.41 -8.88 3.08
N LEU A 60 -5.79 -9.25 4.20
CA LEU A 60 -6.12 -10.47 4.94
C LEU A 60 -7.56 -10.49 5.46
N ILE A 61 -8.13 -9.32 5.79
CA ILE A 61 -9.51 -9.22 6.28
C ILE A 61 -10.52 -9.78 5.28
N ARG A 62 -10.15 -9.92 3.99
CA ARG A 62 -10.97 -10.50 2.93
C ARG A 62 -10.84 -12.02 2.83
N GLU A 63 -9.96 -12.60 3.61
CA GLU A 63 -9.61 -14.02 3.59
C GLU A 63 -9.21 -14.56 2.20
N PRO A 64 -8.32 -13.88 1.46
CA PRO A 64 -7.95 -14.30 0.12
C PRO A 64 -7.23 -15.64 0.17
N SER A 65 -7.51 -16.52 -0.82
CA SER A 65 -6.76 -17.76 -1.01
C SER A 65 -5.40 -17.49 -1.70
N VAL A 66 -5.31 -16.44 -2.50
CA VAL A 66 -4.10 -16.03 -3.23
C VAL A 66 -3.76 -14.58 -2.90
N MET A 67 -2.49 -14.32 -2.61
CA MET A 67 -1.99 -12.96 -2.33
C MET A 67 -0.78 -12.64 -3.21
N PHE A 68 -0.72 -11.40 -3.70
CA PHE A 68 0.45 -10.84 -4.37
C PHE A 68 1.01 -9.71 -3.51
N VAL A 69 2.28 -9.81 -3.18
CA VAL A 69 2.98 -8.92 -2.25
C VAL A 69 4.20 -8.35 -2.94
N ASP A 70 4.22 -7.04 -3.13
CA ASP A 70 5.29 -6.35 -3.84
C ASP A 70 6.15 -5.54 -2.86
N GLU A 71 7.47 -5.78 -2.88
CA GLU A 71 8.51 -5.05 -2.14
C GLU A 71 8.21 -4.77 -0.65
N LEU A 72 7.64 -5.71 0.06
CA LEU A 72 7.19 -5.48 1.44
C LEU A 72 8.35 -5.19 2.41
N THR A 73 9.54 -5.71 2.15
CA THR A 73 10.73 -5.58 2.99
C THR A 73 11.52 -4.29 2.72
N SER A 74 11.27 -3.60 1.61
CA SER A 74 11.97 -2.36 1.24
C SER A 74 11.82 -1.28 2.32
N GLY A 75 12.95 -0.70 2.76
CA GLY A 75 12.99 0.37 3.77
C GLY A 75 12.66 -0.06 5.20
N LEU A 76 12.70 -1.36 5.49
CA LEU A 76 12.57 -1.91 6.83
C LEU A 76 13.93 -2.31 7.41
N SER A 77 13.99 -2.45 8.74
CA SER A 77 15.10 -3.14 9.40
C SER A 77 15.09 -4.62 9.06
N SER A 78 16.24 -5.30 9.15
CA SER A 78 16.35 -6.74 8.92
C SER A 78 15.35 -7.52 9.77
N ARG A 79 15.25 -7.18 11.06
CA ARG A 79 14.32 -7.81 12.00
C ARG A 79 12.85 -7.61 11.64
N ASP A 80 12.47 -6.40 11.21
CA ASP A 80 11.09 -6.15 10.75
C ASP A 80 10.77 -6.92 9.47
N SER A 81 11.76 -7.06 8.58
CA SER A 81 11.63 -7.83 7.34
C SER A 81 11.42 -9.32 7.64
N GLU A 82 12.22 -9.88 8.53
CA GLU A 82 12.07 -11.27 9.00
C GLU A 82 10.71 -11.51 9.64
N ASN A 83 10.27 -10.66 10.57
CA ASN A 83 8.96 -10.78 11.22
C ASN A 83 7.79 -10.76 10.23
N ILE A 84 7.91 -9.99 9.14
CA ILE A 84 6.89 -9.94 8.09
C ILE A 84 6.93 -11.21 7.25
N MET A 85 8.11 -11.70 6.92
CA MET A 85 8.28 -12.94 6.14
C MET A 85 7.81 -14.16 6.94
N ASP A 86 8.09 -14.22 8.24
CA ASP A 86 7.55 -15.25 9.15
C ASP A 86 6.02 -15.26 9.12
N LEU A 87 5.40 -14.09 9.22
CA LEU A 87 3.93 -13.97 9.11
C LEU A 87 3.42 -14.52 7.77
N LEU A 88 4.06 -14.16 6.64
CA LEU A 88 3.66 -14.66 5.33
C LEU A 88 3.85 -16.16 5.22
N LYS A 89 4.93 -16.70 5.78
CA LYS A 89 5.19 -18.16 5.84
C LYS A 89 4.12 -18.89 6.65
N GLU A 90 3.73 -18.38 7.82
CA GLU A 90 2.63 -18.93 8.60
C GLU A 90 1.31 -18.96 7.83
N LEU A 91 1.02 -17.89 7.07
CA LEU A 91 -0.18 -17.83 6.24
C LEU A 91 -0.14 -18.84 5.09
N ALA A 92 1.03 -19.05 4.49
CA ALA A 92 1.22 -20.09 3.46
C ALA A 92 1.02 -21.49 4.04
N LEU A 93 1.55 -21.76 5.24
CA LEU A 93 1.32 -23.03 5.95
C LEU A 93 -0.15 -23.27 6.32
N LYS A 94 -0.93 -22.21 6.45
CA LYS A 94 -2.40 -22.28 6.61
C LYS A 94 -3.17 -22.46 5.30
N GLY A 95 -2.47 -22.76 4.20
CA GLY A 95 -3.06 -23.07 2.90
C GLY A 95 -3.28 -21.88 1.97
N LYS A 96 -2.67 -20.71 2.24
CA LYS A 96 -2.72 -19.57 1.31
C LYS A 96 -1.57 -19.63 0.30
N LEU A 97 -1.85 -19.33 -0.96
CA LEU A 97 -0.84 -19.15 -1.99
C LEU A 97 -0.36 -17.69 -1.98
N ILE A 98 0.94 -17.47 -1.75
CA ILE A 98 1.49 -16.12 -1.60
C ILE A 98 2.64 -15.92 -2.58
N PHE A 99 2.50 -14.98 -3.50
CA PHE A 99 3.55 -14.52 -4.39
C PHE A 99 4.21 -13.28 -3.80
N VAL A 100 5.52 -13.33 -3.58
CA VAL A 100 6.28 -12.22 -3.01
C VAL A 100 7.33 -11.76 -4.01
N VAL A 101 7.29 -10.49 -4.38
CA VAL A 101 8.39 -9.84 -5.12
C VAL A 101 9.32 -9.21 -4.09
N ILE A 102 10.60 -9.58 -4.15
CA ILE A 102 11.59 -9.15 -3.17
C ILE A 102 12.89 -8.73 -3.87
N HIS A 103 13.52 -7.67 -3.34
CA HIS A 103 14.84 -7.22 -3.76
C HIS A 103 15.88 -7.59 -2.71
N GLN A 104 17.01 -8.18 -3.13
CA GLN A 104 18.19 -8.47 -2.31
C GLN A 104 17.83 -9.05 -0.93
N PRO A 105 17.16 -10.22 -0.88
CA PRO A 105 16.83 -10.85 0.38
C PRO A 105 18.10 -11.29 1.14
N SER A 106 18.03 -11.27 2.49
CA SER A 106 19.04 -11.97 3.30
C SER A 106 18.98 -13.47 3.05
N SER A 107 20.06 -14.20 3.40
CA SER A 107 20.11 -15.66 3.30
C SER A 107 18.92 -16.33 4.00
N ASP A 108 18.56 -15.86 5.18
CA ASP A 108 17.49 -16.45 5.99
C ASP A 108 16.13 -16.24 5.31
N ILE A 109 15.85 -15.04 4.84
CA ILE A 109 14.62 -14.75 4.08
C ILE A 109 14.57 -15.57 2.79
N PHE A 110 15.71 -15.69 2.07
CA PHE A 110 15.76 -16.43 0.82
C PHE A 110 15.40 -17.91 1.02
N LYS A 111 15.86 -18.53 2.11
CA LYS A 111 15.55 -19.92 2.46
C LYS A 111 14.09 -20.17 2.90
N MET A 112 13.36 -19.11 3.25
CA MET A 112 11.95 -19.24 3.69
C MET A 112 10.99 -19.56 2.55
N PHE A 113 11.36 -19.28 1.31
CA PHE A 113 10.49 -19.53 0.14
C PHE A 113 10.44 -21.01 -0.22
N ASP A 114 9.25 -21.49 -0.58
CA ASP A 114 9.06 -22.86 -1.08
C ASP A 114 9.49 -22.98 -2.54
N THR A 115 9.24 -21.93 -3.32
CA THR A 115 9.55 -21.89 -4.75
C THR A 115 10.07 -20.52 -5.14
N LEU A 116 11.09 -20.48 -5.97
CA LEU A 116 11.67 -19.28 -6.56
C LEU A 116 11.36 -19.27 -8.06
N LEU A 117 10.72 -18.21 -8.55
CA LEU A 117 10.57 -17.93 -9.96
C LEU A 117 11.46 -16.73 -10.33
N ILE A 118 12.35 -16.90 -11.29
CA ILE A 118 13.22 -15.83 -11.80
C ILE A 118 12.81 -15.49 -13.23
N LEU A 119 12.53 -14.19 -13.45
CA LEU A 119 12.26 -13.61 -14.76
C LEU A 119 13.41 -12.70 -15.16
N ASP A 120 13.92 -12.87 -16.37
CA ASP A 120 14.93 -12.00 -16.95
C ASP A 120 14.29 -10.91 -17.84
N GLN A 121 15.12 -10.02 -18.37
CA GLN A 121 14.69 -8.91 -19.23
C GLN A 121 13.85 -9.41 -20.40
N GLY A 122 12.69 -8.76 -20.59
CA GLY A 122 11.69 -9.18 -21.57
C GLY A 122 10.66 -10.19 -21.04
N GLY A 123 10.70 -10.49 -19.71
CA GLY A 123 9.73 -11.39 -19.08
C GLY A 123 10.02 -12.87 -19.35
N PHE A 124 11.23 -13.20 -19.73
CA PHE A 124 11.64 -14.58 -19.98
C PHE A 124 11.83 -15.35 -18.66
N PRO A 125 11.05 -16.42 -18.38
CA PRO A 125 11.33 -17.29 -17.26
C PRO A 125 12.64 -18.04 -17.47
N ILE A 126 13.52 -17.98 -16.46
CA ILE A 126 14.86 -18.59 -16.53
C ILE A 126 15.12 -19.58 -15.41
N TYR A 127 14.25 -19.61 -14.40
CA TYR A 127 14.29 -20.60 -13.32
C TYR A 127 12.91 -20.69 -12.64
N ASN A 128 12.53 -21.90 -12.26
CA ASN A 128 11.40 -22.18 -11.39
C ASN A 128 11.69 -23.43 -10.56
N GLY A 129 11.83 -23.28 -9.25
CA GLY A 129 12.19 -24.40 -8.37
C GLY A 129 12.63 -23.95 -6.97
N ASN A 130 13.31 -24.83 -6.24
CA ASN A 130 13.79 -24.51 -4.90
C ASN A 130 14.81 -23.37 -4.93
N PRO A 131 14.71 -22.39 -4.01
CA PRO A 131 15.63 -21.24 -3.97
C PRO A 131 17.10 -21.63 -3.82
N VAL A 132 17.40 -22.61 -2.97
CA VAL A 132 18.78 -23.05 -2.70
C VAL A 132 19.38 -23.73 -3.92
N ASP A 133 18.60 -24.54 -4.63
CA ASP A 133 19.04 -25.24 -5.86
C ASP A 133 19.27 -24.26 -7.02
N ALA A 134 18.64 -23.08 -7.02
CA ALA A 134 18.88 -22.07 -8.02
C ALA A 134 20.34 -21.66 -8.13
N VAL A 135 21.02 -21.52 -6.99
CA VAL A 135 22.46 -21.16 -6.96
C VAL A 135 23.30 -22.20 -7.69
N VAL A 136 23.05 -23.50 -7.42
CA VAL A 136 23.73 -24.62 -8.07
C VAL A 136 23.44 -24.67 -9.56
N TYR A 137 22.17 -24.50 -9.92
CA TYR A 137 21.71 -24.47 -11.32
C TYR A 137 22.47 -23.44 -12.16
N PHE A 138 22.51 -22.18 -11.72
CA PHE A 138 23.21 -21.12 -12.47
C PHE A 138 24.72 -21.31 -12.47
N LYS A 139 25.35 -21.79 -11.37
CA LYS A 139 26.76 -22.09 -11.32
C LYS A 139 27.16 -23.22 -12.29
N LYS A 140 26.36 -24.28 -12.38
CA LYS A 140 26.60 -25.39 -13.30
C LYS A 140 26.56 -24.98 -14.75
N LEU A 141 25.58 -24.15 -15.12
CA LEU A 141 25.43 -23.67 -16.51
C LEU A 141 26.60 -22.83 -17.02
N VAL A 142 27.28 -22.09 -16.12
CA VAL A 142 28.46 -21.32 -16.50
C VAL A 142 29.79 -22.00 -16.16
N SER A 143 29.77 -23.30 -15.81
CA SER A 143 30.95 -24.06 -15.41
C SER A 143 31.78 -23.36 -14.33
N HIS A 144 31.08 -22.77 -13.33
CA HIS A 144 31.77 -22.07 -12.25
C HIS A 144 32.54 -23.05 -11.33
N VAL A 145 33.68 -22.59 -10.80
CA VAL A 145 34.41 -23.32 -9.77
C VAL A 145 33.48 -23.51 -8.56
N ASN A 146 33.46 -24.72 -7.96
CA ASN A 146 32.55 -25.07 -6.86
C ASN A 146 31.05 -24.98 -7.25
N ALA A 147 30.71 -25.42 -8.46
CA ALA A 147 29.32 -25.37 -8.96
C ALA A 147 28.34 -26.23 -8.14
N GLU A 148 28.82 -27.20 -7.35
CA GLU A 148 27.97 -28.06 -6.52
C GLU A 148 27.62 -27.46 -5.15
N GLU A 149 28.27 -26.36 -4.77
CA GLU A 149 28.08 -25.72 -3.48
C GLU A 149 26.99 -24.64 -3.56
N SER A 150 25.87 -24.82 -2.86
CA SER A 150 24.78 -23.83 -2.73
C SER A 150 24.96 -22.95 -1.52
N GLU A 151 25.59 -23.47 -0.46
CA GLU A 151 25.74 -22.86 0.84
C GLU A 151 27.20 -22.72 1.24
N CYS A 152 27.49 -21.78 2.12
CA CYS A 152 28.82 -21.69 2.76
C CYS A 152 29.02 -22.83 3.74
N HIS A 153 30.05 -23.62 3.58
CA HIS A 153 30.38 -24.76 4.47
C HIS A 153 30.58 -24.36 5.94
N SER A 154 31.03 -23.12 6.20
CA SER A 154 31.29 -22.65 7.56
C SER A 154 30.05 -22.13 8.28
N CYS A 155 29.13 -21.42 7.57
CA CYS A 155 28.01 -20.72 8.20
C CYS A 155 26.64 -21.12 7.63
N GLY A 156 26.60 -21.97 6.61
CA GLY A 156 25.35 -22.41 5.98
C GLY A 156 24.58 -21.28 5.22
N ASN A 157 25.19 -20.11 5.02
CA ASN A 157 24.55 -19.01 4.33
C ASN A 157 24.52 -19.22 2.81
N VAL A 158 23.38 -18.97 2.22
CA VAL A 158 23.18 -18.83 0.77
C VAL A 158 23.38 -17.38 0.38
N ASN A 159 24.09 -17.12 -0.69
CA ASN A 159 24.24 -15.78 -1.23
C ASN A 159 23.38 -15.62 -2.51
N PRO A 160 22.16 -15.06 -2.43
CA PRO A 160 21.30 -14.87 -3.59
C PRO A 160 21.89 -13.93 -4.66
N GLU A 161 22.77 -13.00 -4.26
CA GLU A 161 23.42 -12.06 -5.19
C GLU A 161 24.31 -12.79 -6.22
N GLN A 162 24.81 -13.99 -5.90
CA GLN A 162 25.57 -14.79 -6.86
C GLN A 162 24.75 -15.12 -8.10
N ILE A 163 23.44 -15.35 -7.95
CA ILE A 163 22.52 -15.63 -9.07
C ILE A 163 22.50 -14.44 -10.01
N PHE A 164 22.30 -13.23 -9.48
CA PHE A 164 22.25 -12.01 -10.28
C PHE A 164 23.59 -11.71 -10.94
N ASN A 165 24.69 -11.88 -10.20
CA ASN A 165 26.05 -11.70 -10.75
C ASN A 165 26.34 -12.64 -11.92
N ILE A 166 25.86 -13.88 -11.87
CA ILE A 166 25.98 -14.84 -12.95
C ILE A 166 25.14 -14.42 -14.16
N ILE A 167 23.84 -14.12 -13.93
CA ILE A 167 22.87 -13.76 -14.99
C ILE A 167 23.31 -12.48 -15.70
N GLU A 168 23.81 -11.50 -14.95
CA GLU A 168 24.19 -10.18 -15.48
C GLU A 168 25.65 -10.07 -15.91
N SER A 169 26.41 -11.19 -15.83
CA SER A 169 27.83 -11.19 -16.20
C SER A 169 28.03 -10.72 -17.62
N LYS A 170 28.95 -9.74 -17.79
CA LYS A 170 29.25 -9.11 -19.08
C LYS A 170 30.49 -9.72 -19.74
N VAL A 171 30.55 -9.63 -21.05
CA VAL A 171 31.74 -9.97 -21.81
C VAL A 171 32.81 -8.90 -21.57
N VAL A 172 34.06 -9.35 -21.39
CA VAL A 172 35.22 -8.47 -21.21
C VAL A 172 35.91 -8.34 -22.56
N ASP A 173 36.28 -7.13 -22.94
CA ASP A 173 37.05 -6.86 -24.17
C ASP A 173 38.54 -7.24 -24.03
N GLU A 174 39.29 -7.15 -25.09
CA GLU A 174 40.73 -7.46 -25.13
C GLU A 174 41.58 -6.56 -24.21
N TYR A 175 41.02 -5.43 -23.77
CA TYR A 175 41.65 -4.46 -22.86
C TYR A 175 41.23 -4.63 -21.40
N GLY A 176 40.38 -5.64 -21.08
CA GLY A 176 39.91 -5.88 -19.74
C GLY A 176 38.67 -5.03 -19.32
N ASN A 177 38.06 -4.28 -20.24
CA ASN A 177 36.88 -3.47 -19.95
C ASN A 177 35.59 -4.30 -20.12
N LEU A 178 34.59 -4.02 -19.28
CA LEU A 178 33.28 -4.64 -19.42
C LEU A 178 32.54 -4.06 -20.63
N THR A 179 32.14 -4.93 -21.54
CA THR A 179 31.31 -4.54 -22.70
C THR A 179 29.85 -4.33 -22.30
N GLY A 180 29.03 -3.75 -23.18
CA GLY A 180 27.60 -3.62 -22.99
C GLY A 180 26.82 -4.95 -23.08
N ASN A 181 27.48 -6.02 -23.59
CA ASN A 181 26.82 -7.30 -23.86
C ASN A 181 26.99 -8.26 -22.69
N ARG A 182 25.92 -8.97 -22.32
CA ARG A 182 25.94 -10.08 -21.37
C ARG A 182 26.61 -11.30 -22.00
N LYS A 183 27.25 -12.13 -21.16
CA LYS A 183 27.84 -13.42 -21.59
C LYS A 183 26.79 -14.38 -22.12
N VAL A 184 25.63 -14.42 -21.47
CA VAL A 184 24.48 -15.24 -21.85
C VAL A 184 23.27 -14.31 -21.99
N SER A 185 22.59 -14.39 -23.10
CA SER A 185 21.41 -13.56 -23.37
C SER A 185 20.19 -14.07 -22.63
N PRO A 186 19.17 -13.21 -22.37
CA PRO A 186 17.91 -13.64 -21.73
C PRO A 186 17.21 -14.79 -22.46
N LYS A 187 17.30 -14.83 -23.79
CA LYS A 187 16.72 -15.91 -24.62
C LYS A 187 17.46 -17.23 -24.45
N GLU A 188 18.80 -17.18 -24.34
CA GLU A 188 19.61 -18.39 -24.09
C GLU A 188 19.32 -18.96 -22.70
N TRP A 189 19.22 -18.11 -21.67
CA TRP A 189 18.77 -18.53 -20.34
C TRP A 189 17.39 -19.20 -20.39
N ASN A 190 16.44 -18.64 -21.11
CA ASN A 190 15.11 -19.21 -21.27
C ASN A 190 15.13 -20.55 -22.02
N ASN A 191 15.98 -20.70 -23.03
CA ASN A 191 16.12 -21.98 -23.74
C ASN A 191 16.68 -23.07 -22.80
N ASN A 192 17.72 -22.77 -22.03
CA ASN A 192 18.26 -23.68 -21.02
C ASN A 192 17.21 -24.07 -19.98
N TYR A 193 16.39 -23.13 -19.54
CA TYR A 193 15.28 -23.39 -18.61
C TYR A 193 14.26 -24.36 -19.23
N LYS A 194 13.85 -24.14 -20.47
CA LYS A 194 12.90 -25.02 -21.17
C LYS A 194 13.42 -26.42 -21.37
N GLU A 195 14.71 -26.57 -21.68
CA GLU A 195 15.29 -27.87 -21.89
C GLU A 195 15.48 -28.66 -20.59
N LEU A 196 15.82 -28.01 -19.50
CA LEU A 196 16.24 -28.68 -18.25
C LEU A 196 15.12 -28.75 -17.20
N ILE A 197 14.21 -27.82 -17.16
CA ILE A 197 13.22 -27.69 -16.09
C ILE A 197 11.77 -27.79 -16.61
N ASP A 198 11.44 -27.10 -17.70
CA ASP A 198 10.06 -26.94 -18.18
C ASP A 198 9.48 -28.23 -18.86
N ASN A 199 10.30 -29.23 -19.09
CA ASN A 199 9.88 -30.54 -19.62
C ASN A 199 9.16 -31.42 -18.58
N THR A 200 8.94 -30.92 -17.36
CA THR A 200 8.21 -31.65 -16.33
C THR A 200 6.72 -31.63 -16.63
N GLU A 201 6.12 -32.78 -16.94
CA GLU A 201 4.67 -32.91 -17.14
C GLU A 201 3.95 -32.37 -15.87
N LEU A 202 3.12 -31.36 -16.07
CA LEU A 202 2.26 -30.84 -15.00
C LEU A 202 1.27 -31.95 -14.60
N PRO A 203 1.10 -32.24 -13.31
CA PRO A 203 0.09 -33.18 -12.86
C PRO A 203 -1.29 -32.75 -13.35
N ALA A 204 -2.09 -33.70 -13.81
CA ALA A 204 -3.43 -33.44 -14.29
C ALA A 204 -4.24 -32.64 -13.24
N THR A 205 -4.72 -31.47 -13.62
CA THR A 205 -5.50 -30.62 -12.72
C THR A 205 -6.82 -31.31 -12.39
N VAL A 206 -7.00 -31.66 -11.13
CA VAL A 206 -8.29 -32.10 -10.60
C VAL A 206 -9.20 -30.87 -10.57
N LYS A 207 -10.31 -30.93 -11.32
CA LYS A 207 -11.35 -29.87 -11.26
C LYS A 207 -12.14 -30.04 -9.95
N GLU A 208 -11.64 -29.44 -8.88
CA GLU A 208 -12.41 -29.30 -7.65
C GLU A 208 -13.34 -28.09 -7.75
N ASN A 209 -14.52 -28.21 -7.15
CA ASN A 209 -15.44 -27.09 -7.05
C ASN A 209 -14.82 -25.99 -6.17
N ILE A 210 -14.69 -24.80 -6.73
CA ILE A 210 -14.19 -23.63 -6.00
C ILE A 210 -15.19 -23.32 -4.86
N PRO A 211 -14.77 -23.23 -3.59
CA PRO A 211 -15.65 -22.90 -2.48
C PRO A 211 -16.28 -21.52 -2.71
N GLU A 212 -17.55 -21.38 -2.32
CA GLU A 212 -18.25 -20.10 -2.43
C GLU A 212 -17.59 -19.05 -1.55
N SER A 213 -17.35 -17.88 -2.12
CA SER A 213 -16.77 -16.75 -1.40
C SER A 213 -17.82 -16.11 -0.49
N GLU A 214 -17.49 -15.89 0.79
CA GLU A 214 -18.30 -15.10 1.71
C GLU A 214 -18.28 -13.59 1.41
N PHE A 215 -17.46 -13.17 0.46
CA PHE A 215 -17.32 -11.78 0.04
C PHE A 215 -18.62 -11.33 -0.66
N LYS A 216 -19.38 -10.45 -0.01
CA LYS A 216 -20.62 -9.87 -0.54
C LYS A 216 -20.60 -8.36 -0.38
N VAL A 217 -20.39 -7.66 -1.47
CA VAL A 217 -20.40 -6.19 -1.50
C VAL A 217 -21.78 -5.68 -1.04
N PRO A 218 -21.83 -4.72 -0.10
CA PRO A 218 -23.09 -4.16 0.37
C PRO A 218 -23.81 -3.35 -0.72
N SER A 219 -25.12 -3.15 -0.57
CA SER A 219 -25.89 -2.28 -1.46
C SER A 219 -25.36 -0.82 -1.45
N ILE A 220 -25.62 -0.06 -2.52
CA ILE A 220 -25.15 1.32 -2.70
C ILE A 220 -25.49 2.21 -1.48
N TRP A 221 -26.70 2.11 -0.94
CA TRP A 221 -27.10 2.85 0.24
C TRP A 221 -26.31 2.47 1.50
N LYS A 222 -26.00 1.19 1.68
CA LYS A 222 -25.15 0.75 2.78
C LYS A 222 -23.71 1.21 2.60
N GLN A 223 -23.18 1.18 1.36
CA GLN A 223 -21.85 1.72 1.04
C GLN A 223 -21.80 3.22 1.38
N PHE A 224 -22.78 4.00 0.92
CA PHE A 224 -22.88 5.41 1.24
C PHE A 224 -22.87 5.68 2.76
N MET A 225 -23.66 4.93 3.53
CA MET A 225 -23.69 5.08 4.98
C MET A 225 -22.35 4.72 5.64
N VAL A 226 -21.64 3.73 5.13
CA VAL A 226 -20.30 3.36 5.64
C VAL A 226 -19.30 4.47 5.35
N PHE A 227 -19.29 5.02 4.13
CA PHE A 227 -18.42 6.13 3.75
C PHE A 227 -18.75 7.38 4.56
N PHE A 228 -20.02 7.77 4.64
CA PHE A 228 -20.47 8.93 5.40
C PHE A 228 -20.04 8.84 6.87
N LYS A 229 -20.31 7.69 7.53
CA LYS A 229 -19.93 7.49 8.92
C LYS A 229 -18.41 7.54 9.12
N ARG A 230 -17.65 6.94 8.21
CA ARG A 230 -16.18 6.96 8.24
C ARG A 230 -15.66 8.40 8.12
N ASP A 231 -16.18 9.16 7.16
CA ASP A 231 -15.75 10.53 6.90
C ASP A 231 -16.10 11.47 8.07
N VAL A 232 -17.31 11.43 8.57
CA VAL A 232 -17.75 12.20 9.74
C VAL A 232 -16.86 11.90 10.96
N LEU A 233 -16.61 10.62 11.27
CA LEU A 233 -15.75 10.24 12.39
C LEU A 233 -14.30 10.69 12.18
N SER A 234 -13.79 10.60 10.96
CA SER A 234 -12.44 11.08 10.62
C SER A 234 -12.29 12.57 10.87
N LYS A 235 -13.26 13.38 10.45
CA LYS A 235 -13.28 14.83 10.64
C LYS A 235 -13.44 15.21 12.12
N LEU A 236 -14.37 14.58 12.82
CA LEU A 236 -14.58 14.84 14.26
C LEU A 236 -13.38 14.48 15.14
N THR A 237 -12.56 13.51 14.71
CA THR A 237 -11.33 13.15 15.43
C THR A 237 -10.12 13.99 15.04
N ASN A 238 -10.21 14.80 13.99
CA ASN A 238 -9.15 15.70 13.56
C ASN A 238 -9.32 17.07 14.21
N THR A 239 -8.70 17.26 15.38
CA THR A 239 -8.78 18.49 16.17
C THR A 239 -8.28 19.72 15.37
N GLN A 240 -7.23 19.54 14.57
CA GLN A 240 -6.67 20.62 13.76
C GLN A 240 -7.68 21.07 12.69
N TYR A 241 -8.30 20.13 11.99
CA TYR A 241 -9.36 20.40 11.01
C TYR A 241 -10.53 21.16 11.64
N LEU A 242 -11.01 20.70 12.81
CA LEU A 242 -12.11 21.35 13.51
C LEU A 242 -11.75 22.76 13.97
N LEU A 243 -10.55 22.97 14.53
CA LEU A 243 -10.10 24.28 14.97
C LEU A 243 -10.00 25.27 13.81
N ILE A 244 -9.33 24.90 12.74
CA ILE A 244 -9.12 25.77 11.57
C ILE A 244 -10.48 26.14 10.98
N ASN A 245 -11.31 25.16 10.64
CA ASN A 245 -12.63 25.45 10.01
C ASN A 245 -13.61 26.19 10.92
N SER A 246 -13.51 26.03 12.27
CA SER A 246 -14.38 26.74 13.21
C SER A 246 -13.93 28.17 13.46
N ILE A 247 -12.64 28.47 13.34
CA ILE A 247 -12.10 29.81 13.62
C ILE A 247 -12.00 30.65 12.33
N GLU A 248 -11.68 30.03 11.21
CA GLU A 248 -11.41 30.74 9.94
C GLU A 248 -12.56 31.63 9.52
N ALA A 249 -13.78 31.09 9.43
CA ALA A 249 -14.95 31.83 8.97
C ALA A 249 -15.34 32.97 9.93
N PRO A 250 -15.44 32.78 11.27
CA PRO A 250 -15.70 33.88 12.21
C PRO A 250 -14.58 34.93 12.24
N ALA A 251 -13.31 34.51 12.13
CA ALA A 251 -12.20 35.45 12.11
C ALA A 251 -12.22 36.34 10.86
N LEU A 252 -12.43 35.75 9.69
CA LEU A 252 -12.59 36.53 8.44
C LEU A 252 -13.79 37.43 8.48
N ALA A 253 -14.94 36.97 9.01
CA ALA A 253 -16.12 37.79 9.20
C ALA A 253 -15.87 39.00 10.13
N ALA A 254 -15.14 38.76 11.24
CA ALA A 254 -14.76 39.82 12.17
C ALA A 254 -13.82 40.85 11.53
N ILE A 255 -12.83 40.39 10.76
CA ILE A 255 -11.91 41.25 10.01
C ILE A 255 -12.66 42.09 8.99
N LEU A 256 -13.54 41.48 8.19
CA LEU A 256 -14.35 42.19 7.22
C LEU A 256 -15.26 43.22 7.90
N ALA A 257 -15.94 42.83 8.98
CA ALA A 257 -16.80 43.75 9.72
C ALA A 257 -16.03 44.94 10.29
N PHE A 258 -14.79 44.71 10.76
CA PHE A 258 -13.94 45.77 11.30
C PHE A 258 -13.48 46.74 10.20
N PHE A 259 -12.95 46.26 9.08
CA PHE A 259 -12.44 47.11 8.01
C PHE A 259 -13.55 47.79 7.15
N MET A 260 -14.71 47.16 7.02
CA MET A 260 -15.83 47.67 6.28
C MET A 260 -16.83 48.43 7.14
N LYS A 261 -16.48 48.67 8.41
CA LYS A 261 -17.34 49.45 9.31
C LYS A 261 -17.58 50.84 8.75
N TYR A 262 -18.82 51.26 8.80
CA TYR A 262 -19.21 52.63 8.45
C TYR A 262 -18.62 53.62 9.47
N PHE A 263 -17.81 54.55 8.97
CA PHE A 263 -17.30 55.70 9.74
C PHE A 263 -18.02 56.92 9.24
N ASN A 264 -18.91 57.49 10.04
CA ASN A 264 -19.53 58.75 9.74
C ASN A 264 -18.52 59.87 10.00
N ASN A 265 -18.09 60.55 8.95
CA ASN A 265 -17.19 61.71 9.01
C ASN A 265 -17.95 63.03 9.08
N THR A 266 -19.28 62.97 9.18
CA THR A 266 -20.13 64.17 9.20
C THR A 266 -20.30 64.71 10.61
N GLU A 267 -20.38 66.03 10.67
CA GLU A 267 -20.53 66.79 11.89
C GLU A 267 -21.74 66.36 12.71
N ILE A 268 -21.64 66.50 14.00
CA ILE A 268 -22.57 66.12 15.05
C ILE A 268 -24.06 66.30 14.62
N GLY A 269 -24.79 65.23 14.35
CA GLY A 269 -26.26 65.25 14.18
C GLY A 269 -26.90 64.47 13.06
N GLU A 270 -26.15 63.85 12.15
CA GLU A 270 -26.77 63.01 11.10
C GLU A 270 -26.85 61.54 11.53
N GLU A 271 -28.10 61.05 11.64
CA GLU A 271 -28.38 59.63 11.89
C GLU A 271 -27.88 58.76 10.72
N TYR A 272 -27.44 57.51 11.03
CA TYR A 272 -27.07 56.53 10.04
C TYR A 272 -28.20 56.29 9.04
N VAL A 273 -27.97 56.60 7.77
CA VAL A 273 -28.88 56.29 6.67
C VAL A 273 -28.32 55.20 5.79
N PHE A 274 -28.97 54.02 5.76
CA PHE A 274 -28.59 52.87 4.99
C PHE A 274 -28.28 53.17 3.51
N ARG A 275 -29.04 54.08 2.91
CA ARG A 275 -28.92 54.46 1.49
C ARG A 275 -27.58 55.13 1.14
N TYR A 276 -26.92 55.77 2.09
CA TYR A 276 -25.66 56.48 1.88
C TYR A 276 -24.42 55.64 2.30
N SER A 277 -24.63 54.40 2.73
CA SER A 277 -23.51 53.53 3.14
C SER A 277 -22.86 52.86 1.92
N GLU A 278 -21.81 53.47 1.39
CA GLU A 278 -21.04 52.97 0.24
C GLU A 278 -20.29 51.65 0.55
N ASN A 279 -20.09 51.33 1.81
CA ASN A 279 -19.37 50.12 2.24
C ASN A 279 -20.20 48.83 2.15
N ILE A 280 -21.53 48.92 2.12
CA ILE A 280 -22.43 47.75 2.11
C ILE A 280 -22.29 46.93 0.82
N PRO A 281 -22.31 47.47 -0.39
CA PRO A 281 -22.10 46.72 -1.62
C PRO A 281 -20.73 46.02 -1.63
N GLN A 282 -19.67 46.69 -1.16
CA GLN A 282 -18.32 46.16 -1.07
C GLN A 282 -18.26 45.01 -0.05
N TYR A 283 -18.86 45.16 1.12
CA TYR A 283 -18.95 44.14 2.15
C TYR A 283 -19.66 42.88 1.63
N LEU A 284 -20.81 43.03 0.97
CA LEU A 284 -21.54 41.91 0.39
C LEU A 284 -20.76 41.21 -0.69
N PHE A 285 -20.12 41.95 -1.60
CA PHE A 285 -19.31 41.39 -2.67
C PHE A 285 -18.12 40.58 -2.13
N ILE A 286 -17.35 41.15 -1.19
CA ILE A 286 -16.20 40.46 -0.59
C ILE A 286 -16.65 39.25 0.24
N SER A 287 -17.78 39.36 0.97
CA SER A 287 -18.30 38.22 1.74
C SER A 287 -18.68 37.04 0.87
N VAL A 288 -19.24 37.26 -0.31
CA VAL A 288 -19.54 36.21 -1.28
C VAL A 288 -18.24 35.57 -1.82
N ILE A 289 -17.24 36.40 -2.17
CA ILE A 289 -15.93 35.89 -2.64
C ILE A 289 -15.26 35.02 -1.58
N VAL A 290 -15.23 35.52 -0.33
CA VAL A 290 -14.62 34.78 0.79
C VAL A 290 -15.32 33.44 1.02
N ALA A 291 -16.67 33.43 1.01
CA ALA A 291 -17.46 32.21 1.16
C ALA A 291 -17.19 31.20 0.05
N LEU A 292 -17.10 31.66 -1.21
CA LEU A 292 -16.74 30.81 -2.36
C LEU A 292 -15.31 30.27 -2.23
N PHE A 293 -14.37 31.10 -1.79
CA PHE A 293 -12.97 30.71 -1.66
C PHE A 293 -12.78 29.65 -0.57
N ILE A 294 -13.40 29.82 0.61
CA ILE A 294 -13.38 28.84 1.69
C ILE A 294 -14.00 27.52 1.21
N GLY A 295 -15.17 27.59 0.58
CA GLY A 295 -15.84 26.39 0.06
C GLY A 295 -15.00 25.64 -0.97
N LEU A 296 -14.33 26.35 -1.87
CA LEU A 296 -13.44 25.77 -2.88
C LEU A 296 -12.21 25.11 -2.24
N THR A 297 -11.57 25.77 -1.30
CA THR A 297 -10.35 25.29 -0.63
C THR A 297 -10.64 24.01 0.14
N VAL A 298 -11.69 23.99 0.96
CA VAL A 298 -12.08 22.82 1.74
C VAL A 298 -12.45 21.64 0.82
N SER A 299 -13.21 21.90 -0.25
CA SER A 299 -13.62 20.86 -1.20
C SER A 299 -12.43 20.29 -1.98
N ALA A 300 -11.49 21.14 -2.41
CA ALA A 300 -10.31 20.70 -3.15
C ALA A 300 -9.39 19.83 -2.28
N GLU A 301 -9.16 20.21 -1.02
CA GLU A 301 -8.35 19.44 -0.08
C GLU A 301 -8.93 18.03 0.16
N GLU A 302 -10.25 17.94 0.35
CA GLU A 302 -10.95 16.67 0.53
C GLU A 302 -10.86 15.75 -0.70
N ILE A 303 -11.06 16.28 -1.89
CA ILE A 303 -11.00 15.51 -3.14
C ILE A 303 -9.57 14.97 -3.36
N ILE A 304 -8.56 15.83 -3.18
CA ILE A 304 -7.16 15.45 -3.39
C ILE A 304 -6.70 14.46 -2.32
N GLY A 305 -7.02 14.70 -1.04
CA GLY A 305 -6.65 13.84 0.08
C GLY A 305 -7.22 12.43 -0.04
N ASN A 306 -8.47 12.33 -0.46
CA ASN A 306 -9.17 11.04 -0.57
C ASN A 306 -8.83 10.25 -1.86
N ARG A 307 -8.14 10.84 -2.83
CA ARG A 307 -7.83 10.19 -4.13
C ARG A 307 -7.12 8.84 -3.98
N LYS A 308 -6.18 8.75 -3.03
CA LYS A 308 -5.43 7.50 -2.78
C LYS A 308 -6.32 6.39 -2.20
N ILE A 309 -7.24 6.77 -1.33
CA ILE A 309 -8.21 5.85 -0.72
C ILE A 309 -9.19 5.36 -1.77
N LEU A 310 -9.73 6.27 -2.59
CA LEU A 310 -10.63 5.95 -3.70
C LEU A 310 -9.97 4.97 -4.69
N LYS A 311 -8.73 5.22 -5.12
CA LYS A 311 -8.01 4.32 -6.02
C LYS A 311 -7.87 2.92 -5.45
N ARG A 312 -7.66 2.78 -4.14
CA ARG A 312 -7.58 1.48 -3.48
C ARG A 312 -8.96 0.80 -3.39
N GLU A 313 -9.99 1.55 -3.07
CA GLU A 313 -11.36 1.04 -2.92
C GLU A 313 -11.99 0.66 -4.28
N GLU A 314 -11.45 1.19 -5.38
CA GLU A 314 -11.83 0.78 -6.75
C GLU A 314 -11.64 -0.71 -6.99
N PHE A 315 -10.59 -1.32 -6.43
CA PHE A 315 -10.36 -2.77 -6.49
C PHE A 315 -11.39 -3.61 -5.72
N LEU A 316 -12.23 -2.97 -4.91
CA LEU A 316 -13.33 -3.64 -4.20
C LEU A 316 -14.61 -3.76 -5.03
N ASN A 317 -14.62 -3.34 -6.30
CA ASN A 317 -15.83 -3.23 -7.13
C ASN A 317 -16.94 -2.40 -6.46
N LEU A 318 -16.57 -1.41 -5.66
CA LEU A 318 -17.51 -0.50 -5.05
C LEU A 318 -18.04 0.50 -6.08
N SER A 319 -19.32 0.82 -5.96
CA SER A 319 -19.95 1.84 -6.80
C SER A 319 -19.22 3.19 -6.63
N ARG A 320 -18.83 3.78 -7.73
CA ARG A 320 -18.45 5.20 -7.76
C ARG A 320 -19.76 6.00 -7.70
N GLY A 321 -20.13 6.44 -6.50
CA GLY A 321 -21.28 7.30 -6.28
C GLY A 321 -21.07 8.68 -6.88
#